data_bc134f7baf4bf96c55f351fee1f144d0
#
_entry.id   bc134f7baf4bf96c55f351fee1f144d0
#
_cell.length_a   1.000
_cell.length_b   1.000
_cell.length_c   1.000
_cell.angle_alpha   90.00
_cell.angle_beta   90.00
_cell.angle_gamma   90.00
#
_symmetry.space_group_name_H-M   'P 1'
#
loop_
_entity.id
_entity.type
_entity.pdbx_description
1 polymer ?
#
loop_
_entity_poly.entity_id
_entity_poly.type
_entity_poly.pdbx_seq_one_letter_code
_entity_poly.pdbx_strand_id
1 'polypeptide(L)'
;NMKDERSMVRIFLIQVQVCIGTTKVSKKYNLQKYSLTLRGFIDCEMNTYYIVMTCMAVMAVVVFIALFFFKAGYGYLSNSKWGPVISNKTAWVLMEAPAFLFLLYYTVRFAISGADTGNSKLVLYIMAGLFLLHYFQRSFIFPFLMRGKSKMPVAVMLMGLTFNTLNAYMIGGWLYGQAPAGMYTTEWLWSPQFIIGIIVFFTGMGINMHSDHVIRNLRKPGDTKHYIPRKGLYKYVTSANYFGELTEWIGY
;
A
#
# COMPACT_ATOMS: atom_id res chain seq x y z
N ASN A 1 -13.75 7.51 17.33
CA ASN A 1 -13.21 6.46 18.15
C ASN A 1 -11.75 6.24 17.83
N MET A 2 -10.88 6.54 18.80
CA MET A 2 -9.41 6.42 18.74
C MET A 2 -8.89 5.06 18.22
N LYS A 3 -9.70 4.01 18.21
CA LYS A 3 -9.29 2.68 17.74
C LYS A 3 -9.24 2.57 16.21
N ASP A 4 -10.10 3.26 15.47
CA ASP A 4 -10.12 3.22 14.00
C ASP A 4 -8.96 4.02 13.38
N GLU A 5 -8.57 5.11 13.99
CA GLU A 5 -7.45 5.96 13.52
C GLU A 5 -6.11 5.23 13.65
N ARG A 6 -5.92 4.49 14.74
CA ARG A 6 -4.70 3.70 14.96
C ARG A 6 -4.56 2.54 13.96
N SER A 7 -5.67 2.03 13.43
CA SER A 7 -5.65 0.94 12.45
C SER A 7 -5.11 1.39 11.10
N MET A 8 -5.51 2.57 10.60
CA MET A 8 -4.99 3.12 9.33
C MET A 8 -3.52 3.46 9.38
N VAL A 9 -3.08 3.98 10.52
CA VAL A 9 -1.66 4.26 10.74
C VAL A 9 -0.83 2.98 10.71
N ARG A 10 -1.36 1.88 11.27
CA ARG A 10 -0.67 0.58 11.21
C ARG A 10 -0.54 0.07 9.78
N ILE A 11 -1.54 0.21 8.93
CA ILE A 11 -1.48 -0.17 7.50
C ILE A 11 -0.39 0.64 6.79
N PHE A 12 -0.37 1.95 7.00
CA PHE A 12 0.64 2.83 6.43
C PHE A 12 2.06 2.46 6.88
N LEU A 13 2.25 2.18 8.18
CA LEU A 13 3.54 1.76 8.73
C LEU A 13 4.01 0.41 8.19
N ILE A 14 3.10 -0.52 7.90
CA ILE A 14 3.49 -1.83 7.37
C ILE A 14 3.81 -1.74 5.88
N GLN A 15 3.12 -0.94 5.10
CA GLN A 15 3.54 -0.65 3.74
C GLN A 15 4.95 -0.03 3.71
N VAL A 16 5.27 0.84 4.66
CA VAL A 16 6.63 1.37 4.85
C VAL A 16 7.59 0.30 5.36
N GLN A 17 7.16 -0.59 6.24
CA GLN A 17 8.00 -1.67 6.79
C GLN A 17 8.36 -2.74 5.75
N VAL A 18 7.47 -3.01 4.80
CA VAL A 18 7.78 -3.82 3.61
C VAL A 18 8.89 -3.14 2.80
N CYS A 19 8.80 -1.83 2.56
CA CYS A 19 9.85 -1.07 1.87
C CYS A 19 11.18 -1.05 2.64
N ILE A 20 11.16 -0.93 3.98
CA ILE A 20 12.37 -0.93 4.83
C ILE A 20 12.95 -2.34 4.98
N GLY A 21 12.13 -3.38 5.00
CA GLY A 21 12.57 -4.77 5.05
C GLY A 21 13.44 -5.14 3.86
N THR A 22 13.09 -4.67 2.66
CA THR A 22 13.89 -4.86 1.45
C THR A 22 15.25 -4.16 1.51
N THR A 23 15.36 -3.04 2.22
CA THR A 23 16.63 -2.29 2.38
C THR A 23 17.65 -3.03 3.26
N LYS A 24 17.21 -3.82 4.23
CA LYS A 24 18.11 -4.63 5.08
C LYS A 24 18.82 -5.75 4.33
N VAL A 25 18.19 -6.33 3.31
CA VAL A 25 18.78 -7.39 2.48
C VAL A 25 19.88 -6.81 1.57
N SER A 26 19.68 -5.62 1.00
CA SER A 26 20.66 -4.93 0.15
C SER A 26 21.96 -4.59 0.89
N LYS A 27 21.91 -4.25 2.18
CA LYS A 27 23.09 -3.91 2.98
C LYS A 27 24.08 -5.07 3.16
N LYS A 28 23.64 -6.31 3.10
CA LYS A 28 24.49 -7.49 3.34
C LYS A 28 25.47 -7.79 2.19
N TYR A 29 25.18 -7.30 0.98
CA TYR A 29 25.97 -7.60 -0.21
C TYR A 29 26.94 -6.49 -0.65
N ASN A 30 26.90 -5.29 -0.05
CA ASN A 30 27.68 -4.14 -0.52
C ASN A 30 28.65 -3.54 0.52
N LEU A 31 28.96 -4.25 1.60
CA LEU A 31 29.81 -3.74 2.71
C LEU A 31 31.32 -3.69 2.44
N GLN A 32 31.78 -4.11 1.28
CA GLN A 32 33.24 -4.18 0.99
C GLN A 32 33.84 -2.92 0.34
N LYS A 33 33.07 -1.83 0.13
CA LYS A 33 33.54 -0.65 -0.63
C LYS A 33 33.40 0.72 0.03
N TYR A 34 33.11 0.78 1.32
CA TYR A 34 32.97 2.07 2.00
C TYR A 34 34.07 2.32 3.03
N SER A 35 35.16 2.89 2.58
CA SER A 35 36.10 3.62 3.42
C SER A 35 35.41 4.92 3.88
N LEU A 36 35.16 5.03 5.18
CA LEU A 36 34.56 6.18 5.84
C LEU A 36 35.54 7.35 5.87
N THR A 37 35.58 8.16 4.83
CA THR A 37 36.07 9.54 4.91
C THR A 37 34.88 10.48 4.68
N LEU A 38 34.82 11.60 5.41
CA LEU A 38 33.76 12.60 5.30
C LEU A 38 33.50 13.06 3.84
N ARG A 39 34.47 12.97 2.95
CA ARG A 39 34.33 13.19 1.50
C ARG A 39 33.51 12.11 0.80
N GLY A 40 33.60 10.85 1.20
CA GLY A 40 32.77 9.78 0.63
C GLY A 40 31.28 9.92 0.96
N PHE A 41 30.91 10.75 1.91
CA PHE A 41 29.51 11.07 2.22
C PHE A 41 28.89 12.10 1.24
N ILE A 42 29.74 12.93 0.63
CA ILE A 42 29.31 14.01 -0.30
C ILE A 42 29.32 13.50 -1.75
N ASP A 43 30.18 12.53 -2.08
CA ASP A 43 30.30 11.96 -3.43
C ASP A 43 29.38 10.73 -3.68
N CYS A 44 28.56 10.36 -2.69
CA CYS A 44 27.55 9.35 -2.92
C CYS A 44 26.40 9.99 -3.73
N GLU A 45 26.36 9.74 -5.05
CA GLU A 45 25.17 10.00 -5.86
C GLU A 45 24.00 9.23 -5.24
N MET A 46 23.28 9.92 -4.32
CA MET A 46 22.05 9.37 -3.75
C MET A 46 21.05 9.19 -4.89
N ASN A 47 20.87 7.94 -5.31
CA ASN A 47 19.88 7.61 -6.32
C ASN A 47 18.52 8.17 -5.88
N THR A 48 17.84 8.90 -6.75
CA THR A 48 16.52 9.48 -6.52
C THR A 48 15.54 8.49 -5.88
N TYR A 49 15.67 7.21 -6.21
CA TYR A 49 14.90 6.11 -5.62
C TYR A 49 15.05 6.07 -4.08
N TYR A 50 16.28 6.09 -3.57
CA TYR A 50 16.53 6.04 -2.12
C TYR A 50 16.15 7.33 -1.41
N ILE A 51 16.24 8.47 -2.10
CA ILE A 51 15.74 9.76 -1.56
C ILE A 51 14.22 9.66 -1.36
N VAL A 52 13.49 9.23 -2.38
CA VAL A 52 12.02 9.07 -2.31
C VAL A 52 11.64 8.09 -1.21
N MET A 53 12.33 6.95 -1.11
CA MET A 53 12.11 5.95 -0.06
C MET A 53 12.33 6.52 1.34
N THR A 54 13.40 7.28 1.52
CA THR A 54 13.69 7.94 2.81
C THR A 54 12.63 8.99 3.15
N CYS A 55 12.24 9.82 2.18
CA CYS A 55 11.17 10.81 2.36
C CYS A 55 9.84 10.15 2.74
N MET A 56 9.49 9.03 2.09
CA MET A 56 8.29 8.26 2.44
C MET A 56 8.35 7.70 3.86
N ALA A 57 9.49 7.15 4.27
CA ALA A 57 9.68 6.63 5.62
C ALA A 57 9.55 7.75 6.68
N VAL A 58 10.16 8.91 6.45
CA VAL A 58 10.05 10.07 7.33
C VAL A 58 8.61 10.57 7.39
N MET A 59 7.94 10.70 6.23
CA MET A 59 6.54 11.10 6.15
C MET A 59 5.63 10.14 6.91
N ALA A 60 5.88 8.82 6.83
CA ALA A 60 5.15 7.82 7.58
C ALA A 60 5.23 8.04 9.09
N VAL A 61 6.44 8.29 9.60
CA VAL A 61 6.66 8.57 11.03
C VAL A 61 5.96 9.86 11.44
N VAL A 62 6.08 10.93 10.63
CA VAL A 62 5.42 12.21 10.90
C VAL A 62 3.90 12.06 10.93
N VAL A 63 3.31 11.39 9.95
CA VAL A 63 1.86 11.14 9.91
C VAL A 63 1.43 10.26 11.09
N PHE A 64 2.21 9.25 11.44
CA PHE A 64 1.95 8.40 12.61
C PHE A 64 1.86 9.23 13.90
N ILE A 65 2.85 10.10 14.13
CA ILE A 65 2.87 10.98 15.31
C ILE A 65 1.71 11.98 15.25
N ALA A 66 1.46 12.60 14.09
CA ALA A 66 0.39 13.57 13.91
C ALA A 66 -1.00 13.03 14.23
N LEU A 67 -1.27 11.76 13.91
CA LEU A 67 -2.55 11.11 14.19
C LEU A 67 -2.83 10.85 15.68
N PHE A 68 -1.85 11.01 16.56
CA PHE A 68 -2.12 11.06 18.01
C PHE A 68 -2.76 12.38 18.44
N PHE A 69 -2.49 13.47 17.69
CA PHE A 69 -2.93 14.82 18.04
C PHE A 69 -4.10 15.30 17.17
N PHE A 70 -4.18 14.83 15.93
CA PHE A 70 -5.18 15.27 14.95
C PHE A 70 -6.08 14.13 14.55
N LYS A 71 -7.40 14.37 14.54
CA LYS A 71 -8.38 13.39 14.03
C LYS A 71 -8.46 13.48 12.51
N ALA A 72 -8.38 12.35 11.84
CA ALA A 72 -8.57 12.27 10.41
C ALA A 72 -9.99 12.71 10.02
N GLY A 73 -10.09 13.72 9.14
CA GLY A 73 -11.34 14.40 8.82
C GLY A 73 -12.18 13.74 7.73
N TYR A 74 -12.29 12.39 7.68
CA TYR A 74 -13.09 11.70 6.66
C TYR A 74 -14.08 10.69 7.28
N GLY A 75 -14.99 10.19 6.44
CA GLY A 75 -16.03 9.26 6.89
C GLY A 75 -16.98 9.91 7.90
N TYR A 76 -17.22 9.23 9.02
CA TYR A 76 -18.05 9.75 10.12
C TYR A 76 -17.48 11.01 10.79
N LEU A 77 -16.14 11.15 10.76
CA LEU A 77 -15.42 12.29 11.35
C LEU A 77 -15.22 13.45 10.37
N SER A 78 -15.78 13.34 9.15
CA SER A 78 -15.70 14.41 8.14
C SER A 78 -16.28 15.71 8.68
N ASN A 79 -15.51 16.79 8.59
CA ASN A 79 -15.94 18.13 8.95
C ASN A 79 -15.50 19.15 7.90
N SER A 80 -16.12 20.34 7.92
CA SER A 80 -15.85 21.43 6.96
C SER A 80 -14.44 22.03 7.04
N LYS A 81 -13.69 21.74 8.10
CA LYS A 81 -12.32 22.26 8.29
C LYS A 81 -11.29 21.69 7.30
N TRP A 82 -11.61 20.57 6.64
CA TRP A 82 -10.75 19.92 5.65
C TRP A 82 -10.95 20.41 4.22
N GLY A 83 -11.70 21.52 4.04
CA GLY A 83 -11.90 22.15 2.74
C GLY A 83 -13.00 21.50 1.88
N PRO A 84 -12.96 21.71 0.55
CA PRO A 84 -13.99 21.22 -0.37
C PRO A 84 -14.07 19.70 -0.36
N VAL A 85 -15.27 19.19 -0.65
CA VAL A 85 -15.54 17.74 -0.62
C VAL A 85 -16.05 17.26 -1.99
N ILE A 86 -15.71 16.03 -2.34
CA ILE A 86 -16.21 15.35 -3.54
C ILE A 86 -16.93 14.05 -3.17
N SER A 87 -17.57 13.41 -4.15
CA SER A 87 -18.16 12.08 -3.96
C SER A 87 -17.10 11.10 -3.44
N ASN A 88 -17.45 10.35 -2.39
CA ASN A 88 -16.53 9.36 -1.82
C ASN A 88 -16.13 8.29 -2.84
N LYS A 89 -17.04 7.87 -3.73
CA LYS A 89 -16.73 6.91 -4.81
C LYS A 89 -15.68 7.46 -5.77
N THR A 90 -15.86 8.69 -6.24
CA THR A 90 -14.91 9.37 -7.12
C THR A 90 -13.56 9.56 -6.44
N ALA A 91 -13.58 9.97 -5.16
CA ALA A 91 -12.36 10.15 -4.38
C ALA A 91 -11.56 8.84 -4.27
N TRP A 92 -12.21 7.71 -3.99
CA TRP A 92 -11.57 6.40 -3.93
C TRP A 92 -10.93 6.00 -5.26
N VAL A 93 -11.64 6.16 -6.38
CA VAL A 93 -11.06 5.89 -7.70
C VAL A 93 -9.81 6.74 -7.94
N LEU A 94 -9.92 8.06 -7.73
CA LEU A 94 -8.81 8.99 -7.98
C LEU A 94 -7.62 8.75 -7.05
N MET A 95 -7.87 8.31 -5.83
CA MET A 95 -6.85 8.05 -4.81
C MET A 95 -6.09 6.75 -5.08
N GLU A 96 -6.79 5.69 -5.51
CA GLU A 96 -6.22 4.34 -5.61
C GLU A 96 -5.75 4.00 -7.05
N ALA A 97 -6.42 4.54 -8.08
CA ALA A 97 -6.07 4.23 -9.47
C ALA A 97 -4.61 4.57 -9.86
N PRO A 98 -3.96 5.61 -9.33
CA PRO A 98 -2.55 5.85 -9.61
C PRO A 98 -1.64 4.67 -9.26
N ALA A 99 -1.87 3.98 -8.13
CA ALA A 99 -1.08 2.81 -7.77
C ALA A 99 -1.15 1.72 -8.84
N PHE A 100 -2.36 1.42 -9.33
CA PHE A 100 -2.57 0.46 -10.41
C PHE A 100 -1.93 0.93 -11.72
N LEU A 101 -2.24 2.16 -12.17
CA LEU A 101 -1.84 2.67 -13.48
C LEU A 101 -0.31 2.85 -13.60
N PHE A 102 0.34 3.37 -12.56
CA PHE A 102 1.79 3.55 -12.58
C PHE A 102 2.54 2.23 -12.56
N LEU A 103 2.15 1.26 -11.71
CA LEU A 103 2.82 -0.02 -11.74
C LEU A 103 2.55 -0.79 -13.05
N LEU A 104 1.33 -0.71 -13.58
CA LEU A 104 1.02 -1.26 -14.91
C LEU A 104 1.91 -0.63 -15.99
N TYR A 105 2.07 0.68 -15.97
CA TYR A 105 2.97 1.40 -16.88
C TYR A 105 4.43 0.89 -16.77
N TYR A 106 4.97 0.78 -15.55
CA TYR A 106 6.31 0.23 -15.34
C TYR A 106 6.44 -1.19 -15.89
N THR A 107 5.45 -2.05 -15.61
CA THR A 107 5.42 -3.44 -16.06
C THR A 107 5.41 -3.55 -17.58
N VAL A 108 4.55 -2.76 -18.24
CA VAL A 108 4.46 -2.72 -19.71
C VAL A 108 5.76 -2.16 -20.32
N ARG A 109 6.29 -1.07 -19.77
CA ARG A 109 7.57 -0.50 -20.21
C ARG A 109 8.72 -1.51 -20.11
N PHE A 110 8.79 -2.24 -19.01
CA PHE A 110 9.80 -3.30 -18.83
C PHE A 110 9.60 -4.43 -19.84
N ALA A 111 8.36 -4.87 -20.07
CA ALA A 111 8.06 -5.93 -21.05
C ALA A 111 8.48 -5.55 -22.47
N ILE A 112 8.21 -4.30 -22.91
CA ILE A 112 8.52 -3.80 -24.27
C ILE A 112 10.03 -3.51 -24.43
N SER A 113 10.69 -3.01 -23.38
CA SER A 113 12.09 -2.62 -23.46
C SER A 113 13.05 -3.78 -23.73
N GLY A 114 12.63 -5.02 -23.47
CA GLY A 114 13.49 -6.19 -23.54
C GLY A 114 14.61 -6.21 -22.49
N ALA A 115 14.59 -5.26 -21.53
CA ALA A 115 15.61 -5.13 -20.49
C ALA A 115 15.80 -6.45 -19.71
N ASP A 116 17.03 -6.71 -19.34
CA ASP A 116 17.40 -7.81 -18.46
C ASP A 116 17.94 -7.24 -17.14
N THR A 117 17.28 -7.60 -16.04
CA THR A 117 17.69 -7.22 -14.69
C THR A 117 18.52 -8.30 -14.01
N GLY A 118 18.79 -9.41 -14.71
CA GLY A 118 19.39 -10.61 -14.12
C GLY A 118 18.43 -11.37 -13.18
N ASN A 119 17.14 -11.00 -13.19
CA ASN A 119 16.08 -11.64 -12.41
C ASN A 119 15.06 -12.33 -13.34
N SER A 120 14.38 -13.37 -12.86
CA SER A 120 13.33 -14.06 -13.62
C SER A 120 12.17 -13.13 -13.93
N LYS A 121 11.92 -12.87 -15.21
CA LYS A 121 10.76 -12.05 -15.65
C LYS A 121 9.43 -12.60 -15.14
N LEU A 122 9.30 -13.94 -15.07
CA LEU A 122 8.11 -14.59 -14.54
C LEU A 122 7.86 -14.18 -13.08
N VAL A 123 8.88 -14.21 -12.24
CA VAL A 123 8.78 -13.83 -10.82
C VAL A 123 8.41 -12.36 -10.69
N LEU A 124 9.09 -11.47 -11.43
CA LEU A 124 8.80 -10.04 -11.41
C LEU A 124 7.35 -9.76 -11.83
N TYR A 125 6.83 -10.45 -12.85
CA TYR A 125 5.44 -10.29 -13.28
C TYR A 125 4.43 -10.85 -12.27
N ILE A 126 4.75 -11.95 -11.58
CA ILE A 126 3.91 -12.47 -10.49
C ILE A 126 3.83 -11.45 -9.35
N MET A 127 4.96 -10.92 -8.91
CA MET A 127 5.00 -9.89 -7.86
C MET A 127 4.21 -8.64 -8.27
N ALA A 128 4.46 -8.11 -9.46
CA ALA A 128 3.69 -6.99 -9.98
C ALA A 128 2.20 -7.33 -10.08
N GLY A 129 1.85 -8.55 -10.52
CA GLY A 129 0.48 -9.03 -10.64
C GLY A 129 -0.29 -9.04 -9.33
N LEU A 130 0.34 -9.44 -8.22
CA LEU A 130 -0.28 -9.42 -6.89
C LEU A 130 -0.62 -7.98 -6.47
N PHE A 131 0.31 -7.06 -6.64
CA PHE A 131 0.06 -5.64 -6.36
C PHE A 131 -1.05 -5.06 -7.26
N LEU A 132 -0.99 -5.34 -8.55
CA LEU A 132 -2.02 -4.91 -9.51
C LEU A 132 -3.39 -5.50 -9.18
N LEU A 133 -3.47 -6.76 -8.74
CA LEU A 133 -4.71 -7.42 -8.33
C LEU A 133 -5.37 -6.68 -7.16
N HIS A 134 -4.59 -6.37 -6.12
CA HIS A 134 -5.08 -5.59 -4.98
C HIS A 134 -5.63 -4.23 -5.43
N TYR A 135 -4.82 -3.45 -6.13
CA TYR A 135 -5.23 -2.11 -6.54
C TYR A 135 -6.31 -2.08 -7.62
N PHE A 136 -6.41 -3.10 -8.46
CA PHE A 136 -7.56 -3.28 -9.35
C PHE A 136 -8.86 -3.42 -8.55
N GLN A 137 -8.86 -4.26 -7.53
CA GLN A 137 -9.99 -4.43 -6.63
C GLN A 137 -10.33 -3.13 -5.90
N ARG A 138 -9.34 -2.43 -5.36
CA ARG A 138 -9.53 -1.20 -4.57
C ARG A 138 -9.95 0.00 -5.41
N SER A 139 -9.42 0.13 -6.64
CA SER A 139 -9.69 1.27 -7.52
C SER A 139 -10.98 1.12 -8.35
N PHE A 140 -11.21 -0.09 -8.89
CA PHE A 140 -12.23 -0.28 -9.94
C PHE A 140 -13.39 -1.21 -9.51
N ILE A 141 -13.29 -1.94 -8.40
CA ILE A 141 -14.37 -2.78 -7.90
C ILE A 141 -14.99 -2.17 -6.63
N PHE A 142 -14.17 -1.96 -5.62
CA PHE A 142 -14.64 -1.51 -4.30
C PHE A 142 -15.46 -0.20 -4.34
N PRO A 143 -15.05 0.89 -5.05
CA PRO A 143 -15.81 2.14 -5.05
C PRO A 143 -17.21 1.99 -5.66
N PHE A 144 -17.36 1.13 -6.66
CA PHE A 144 -18.66 0.88 -7.28
C PHE A 144 -19.59 0.02 -6.42
N LEU A 145 -19.03 -0.80 -5.55
CA LEU A 145 -19.78 -1.57 -4.57
C LEU A 145 -20.22 -0.74 -3.34
N MET A 146 -19.61 0.43 -3.10
CA MET A 146 -19.95 1.30 -1.98
C MET A 146 -21.40 1.78 -2.07
N ARG A 147 -22.10 1.75 -0.92
CA ARG A 147 -23.47 2.23 -0.78
C ARG A 147 -23.49 3.59 -0.08
N GLY A 148 -24.46 4.43 -0.44
CA GLY A 148 -24.65 5.73 0.17
C GLY A 148 -24.02 6.89 -0.63
N LYS A 149 -24.23 8.10 -0.11
CA LYS A 149 -23.82 9.39 -0.74
C LYS A 149 -22.79 10.13 0.12
N SER A 150 -21.92 9.39 0.82
CA SER A 150 -20.86 9.99 1.64
C SER A 150 -19.90 10.80 0.77
N LYS A 151 -19.27 11.79 1.39
CA LYS A 151 -18.30 12.69 0.74
C LYS A 151 -16.95 12.54 1.41
N MET A 152 -15.89 12.85 0.66
CA MET A 152 -14.51 12.87 1.12
C MET A 152 -13.89 14.24 0.86
N PRO A 153 -13.16 14.82 1.84
CA PRO A 153 -12.38 16.03 1.59
C PRO A 153 -11.33 15.84 0.49
N VAL A 154 -11.22 16.81 -0.40
CA VAL A 154 -10.22 16.78 -1.48
C VAL A 154 -8.80 16.67 -0.94
N ALA A 155 -8.50 17.32 0.20
CA ALA A 155 -7.20 17.20 0.85
C ALA A 155 -6.85 15.75 1.20
N VAL A 156 -7.80 14.98 1.75
CA VAL A 156 -7.60 13.57 2.08
C VAL A 156 -7.38 12.73 0.83
N MET A 157 -8.18 12.98 -0.21
CA MET A 157 -8.01 12.33 -1.51
C MET A 157 -6.63 12.60 -2.12
N LEU A 158 -6.15 13.85 -2.08
CA LEU A 158 -4.83 14.22 -2.59
C LEU A 158 -3.68 13.58 -1.80
N MET A 159 -3.82 13.46 -0.47
CA MET A 159 -2.85 12.73 0.36
C MET A 159 -2.74 11.27 -0.07
N GLY A 160 -3.87 10.59 -0.25
CA GLY A 160 -3.88 9.20 -0.69
C GLY A 160 -3.35 9.04 -2.13
N LEU A 161 -3.72 9.93 -3.05
CA LEU A 161 -3.21 9.97 -4.42
C LEU A 161 -1.67 10.09 -4.44
N THR A 162 -1.12 11.02 -3.65
CA THR A 162 0.34 11.21 -3.54
C THR A 162 1.00 9.95 -3.00
N PHE A 163 0.46 9.41 -1.90
CA PHE A 163 0.97 8.17 -1.31
C PHE A 163 0.98 7.01 -2.32
N ASN A 164 -0.13 6.76 -2.99
CA ASN A 164 -0.28 5.65 -3.93
C ASN A 164 0.60 5.80 -5.17
N THR A 165 0.82 7.04 -5.64
CA THR A 165 1.76 7.33 -6.72
C THR A 165 3.20 6.98 -6.31
N LEU A 166 3.63 7.43 -5.13
CA LEU A 166 4.96 7.14 -4.60
C LEU A 166 5.15 5.66 -4.28
N ASN A 167 4.11 5.00 -3.77
CA ASN A 167 4.14 3.55 -3.51
C ASN A 167 4.37 2.75 -4.80
N ALA A 168 3.62 3.05 -5.86
CA ALA A 168 3.82 2.40 -7.17
C ALA A 168 5.22 2.68 -7.76
N TYR A 169 5.73 3.91 -7.59
CA TYR A 169 7.10 4.25 -7.98
C TYR A 169 8.15 3.40 -7.23
N MET A 170 7.96 3.23 -5.92
CA MET A 170 8.88 2.42 -5.11
C MET A 170 8.84 0.95 -5.48
N ILE A 171 7.65 0.37 -5.64
CA ILE A 171 7.49 -1.04 -6.02
C ILE A 171 8.02 -1.28 -7.44
N GLY A 172 7.61 -0.46 -8.41
CA GLY A 172 8.08 -0.59 -9.79
C GLY A 172 9.58 -0.35 -9.93
N GLY A 173 10.10 0.66 -9.22
CA GLY A 173 11.54 0.96 -9.18
C GLY A 173 12.35 -0.18 -8.56
N TRP A 174 11.83 -0.83 -7.52
CA TRP A 174 12.46 -2.01 -6.95
C TRP A 174 12.48 -3.17 -7.93
N LEU A 175 11.30 -3.60 -8.39
CA LEU A 175 11.17 -4.79 -9.23
C LEU A 175 11.97 -4.69 -10.54
N TYR A 176 11.96 -3.52 -11.17
CA TYR A 176 12.50 -3.35 -12.52
C TYR A 176 13.81 -2.57 -12.58
N GLY A 177 14.34 -2.11 -11.45
CA GLY A 177 15.55 -1.29 -11.47
C GLY A 177 16.54 -1.53 -10.34
N GLN A 178 16.08 -1.71 -9.11
CA GLN A 178 16.95 -1.73 -7.92
C GLN A 178 17.17 -3.13 -7.34
N ALA A 179 16.31 -4.11 -7.65
CA ALA A 179 16.46 -5.47 -7.14
C ALA A 179 17.79 -6.08 -7.62
N PRO A 180 18.65 -6.61 -6.74
CA PRO A 180 19.89 -7.24 -7.11
C PRO A 180 19.68 -8.37 -8.13
N ALA A 181 20.58 -8.46 -9.12
CA ALA A 181 20.55 -9.57 -10.06
C ALA A 181 20.64 -10.93 -9.34
N GLY A 182 19.85 -11.89 -9.78
CA GLY A 182 19.76 -13.21 -9.16
C GLY A 182 18.99 -13.29 -7.83
N MET A 183 18.41 -12.19 -7.36
CA MET A 183 17.58 -12.20 -6.16
C MET A 183 16.26 -12.95 -6.36
N TYR A 184 15.63 -12.74 -7.49
CA TYR A 184 14.35 -13.34 -7.87
C TYR A 184 14.53 -14.35 -8.99
N THR A 185 15.04 -15.53 -8.65
CA THR A 185 15.16 -16.66 -9.60
C THR A 185 13.83 -17.44 -9.67
N THR A 186 13.69 -18.34 -10.63
CA THR A 186 12.50 -19.21 -10.74
C THR A 186 12.33 -20.12 -9.51
N GLU A 187 13.44 -20.54 -8.91
CA GLU A 187 13.49 -21.36 -7.71
C GLU A 187 12.91 -20.62 -6.49
N TRP A 188 12.97 -19.27 -6.50
CA TRP A 188 12.39 -18.45 -5.46
C TRP A 188 10.88 -18.69 -5.28
N LEU A 189 10.15 -19.04 -6.35
CA LEU A 189 8.73 -19.40 -6.29
C LEU A 189 8.44 -20.63 -5.43
N TRP A 190 9.43 -21.49 -5.23
CA TRP A 190 9.34 -22.68 -4.40
C TRP A 190 9.89 -22.46 -2.98
N SER A 191 10.38 -21.27 -2.70
CA SER A 191 10.88 -20.93 -1.38
C SER A 191 9.74 -20.91 -0.35
N PRO A 192 10.01 -21.32 0.90
CA PRO A 192 9.02 -21.23 1.97
C PRO A 192 8.49 -19.79 2.16
N GLN A 193 9.35 -18.79 1.94
CA GLN A 193 9.00 -17.37 2.06
C GLN A 193 7.92 -16.98 1.05
N PHE A 194 8.09 -17.36 -0.23
CA PHE A 194 7.10 -17.08 -1.26
C PHE A 194 5.79 -17.83 -1.01
N ILE A 195 5.87 -19.14 -0.69
CA ILE A 195 4.67 -19.97 -0.48
C ILE A 195 3.85 -19.45 0.71
N ILE A 196 4.50 -19.18 1.84
CA ILE A 196 3.84 -18.60 3.02
C ILE A 196 3.30 -17.21 2.69
N GLY A 197 4.10 -16.36 2.01
CA GLY A 197 3.70 -15.03 1.59
C GLY A 197 2.41 -15.04 0.77
N ILE A 198 2.32 -15.89 -0.24
CA ILE A 198 1.12 -16.04 -1.10
C ILE A 198 -0.10 -16.49 -0.28
N ILE A 199 0.06 -17.44 0.63
CA ILE A 199 -1.04 -17.89 1.50
C ILE A 199 -1.53 -16.76 2.39
N VAL A 200 -0.61 -16.02 3.00
CA VAL A 200 -0.91 -14.87 3.87
C VAL A 200 -1.56 -13.75 3.06
N PHE A 201 -1.04 -13.43 1.87
CA PHE A 201 -1.58 -12.43 0.97
C PHE A 201 -3.06 -12.71 0.63
N PHE A 202 -3.37 -13.90 0.08
CA PHE A 202 -4.74 -14.21 -0.29
C PHE A 202 -5.67 -14.39 0.91
N THR A 203 -5.16 -14.83 2.04
CA THR A 203 -5.92 -14.87 3.30
C THR A 203 -6.31 -13.45 3.74
N GLY A 204 -5.35 -12.52 3.71
CA GLY A 204 -5.58 -11.11 4.03
C GLY A 204 -6.59 -10.45 3.09
N MET A 205 -6.41 -10.66 1.77
CA MET A 205 -7.34 -10.17 0.75
C MET A 205 -8.76 -10.69 0.96
N GLY A 206 -8.93 -11.98 1.24
CA GLY A 206 -10.22 -12.60 1.54
C GLY A 206 -10.88 -12.00 2.80
N ILE A 207 -10.09 -11.79 3.86
CA ILE A 207 -10.56 -11.12 5.09
C ILE A 207 -11.01 -9.68 4.79
N ASN A 208 -10.21 -8.91 4.05
CA ASN A 208 -10.53 -7.53 3.68
C ASN A 208 -11.85 -7.46 2.90
N MET A 209 -11.97 -8.23 1.82
CA MET A 209 -13.15 -8.26 0.97
C MET A 209 -14.41 -8.71 1.71
N HIS A 210 -14.32 -9.76 2.55
CA HIS A 210 -15.42 -10.23 3.37
C HIS A 210 -15.84 -9.17 4.40
N SER A 211 -14.89 -8.51 5.05
CA SER A 211 -15.15 -7.49 6.05
C SER A 211 -15.80 -6.25 5.44
N ASP A 212 -15.37 -5.82 4.27
CA ASP A 212 -16.01 -4.76 3.50
C ASP A 212 -17.43 -5.13 3.07
N HIS A 213 -17.68 -6.40 2.70
CA HIS A 213 -19.02 -6.90 2.41
C HIS A 213 -19.93 -6.80 3.64
N VAL A 214 -19.44 -7.15 4.84
CA VAL A 214 -20.18 -7.01 6.09
C VAL A 214 -20.58 -5.56 6.33
N ILE A 215 -19.63 -4.61 6.21
CA ILE A 215 -19.90 -3.18 6.39
C ILE A 215 -20.95 -2.68 5.38
N ARG A 216 -20.81 -3.02 4.11
CA ARG A 216 -21.75 -2.59 3.06
C ARG A 216 -23.18 -3.05 3.29
N ASN A 217 -23.36 -4.18 3.96
CA ASN A 217 -24.67 -4.78 4.25
C ASN A 217 -25.22 -4.52 5.63
N LEU A 218 -24.56 -3.63 6.41
CA LEU A 218 -25.07 -3.23 7.74
C LEU A 218 -26.38 -2.46 7.68
N ARG A 219 -26.58 -1.66 6.63
CA ARG A 219 -27.72 -0.77 6.47
C ARG A 219 -28.65 -1.26 5.37
N LYS A 220 -29.95 -1.11 5.60
CA LYS A 220 -30.96 -1.25 4.54
C LYS A 220 -30.93 -0.01 3.63
N PRO A 221 -31.40 -0.11 2.38
CA PRO A 221 -31.56 1.06 1.52
C PRO A 221 -32.39 2.15 2.21
N GLY A 222 -31.88 3.39 2.20
CA GLY A 222 -32.53 4.54 2.86
C GLY A 222 -32.21 4.72 4.35
N ASP A 223 -31.59 3.75 5.01
CA ASP A 223 -31.20 3.86 6.42
C ASP A 223 -29.92 4.68 6.58
N THR A 224 -29.97 5.73 7.40
CA THR A 224 -28.84 6.64 7.68
C THR A 224 -28.22 6.40 9.06
N LYS A 225 -28.75 5.46 9.85
CA LYS A 225 -28.21 5.14 11.18
C LYS A 225 -26.84 4.49 11.10
N HIS A 226 -26.06 4.63 12.16
CA HIS A 226 -24.75 4.00 12.30
C HIS A 226 -24.87 2.74 13.13
N TYR A 227 -24.35 1.64 12.58
CA TYR A 227 -24.36 0.33 13.23
C TYR A 227 -22.92 -0.16 13.44
N ILE A 228 -22.71 -0.82 14.56
CA ILE A 228 -21.44 -1.51 14.85
C ILE A 228 -21.49 -2.88 14.18
N PRO A 229 -20.54 -3.22 13.28
CA PRO A 229 -20.49 -4.54 12.69
C PRO A 229 -20.16 -5.59 13.75
N ARG A 230 -20.86 -6.74 13.70
CA ARG A 230 -20.68 -7.85 14.64
C ARG A 230 -20.56 -9.22 13.96
N LYS A 231 -20.53 -9.24 12.61
CA LYS A 231 -20.41 -10.49 11.82
C LYS A 231 -18.97 -10.74 11.38
N GLY A 232 -18.62 -12.01 11.13
CA GLY A 232 -17.28 -12.39 10.69
C GLY A 232 -16.24 -12.01 11.74
N LEU A 233 -15.07 -11.55 11.29
CA LEU A 233 -13.98 -11.14 12.16
C LEU A 233 -14.27 -9.89 13.01
N TYR A 234 -15.33 -9.11 12.70
CA TYR A 234 -15.78 -8.02 13.58
C TYR A 234 -16.23 -8.46 14.97
N LYS A 235 -16.38 -9.77 15.21
CA LYS A 235 -16.58 -10.33 16.55
C LYS A 235 -15.34 -10.16 17.45
N TYR A 236 -14.14 -10.13 16.84
CA TYR A 236 -12.86 -10.17 17.53
C TYR A 236 -12.05 -8.90 17.35
N VAL A 237 -12.15 -8.24 16.18
CA VAL A 237 -11.38 -7.04 15.83
C VAL A 237 -12.33 -5.92 15.39
N THR A 238 -12.12 -4.71 15.89
CA THR A 238 -12.96 -3.54 15.58
C THR A 238 -12.87 -3.07 14.14
N SER A 239 -11.75 -3.32 13.46
CA SER A 239 -11.45 -2.89 12.09
C SER A 239 -10.96 -4.09 11.27
N ALA A 240 -11.84 -5.08 11.10
CA ALA A 240 -11.48 -6.35 10.47
C ALA A 240 -11.08 -6.20 8.98
N ASN A 241 -11.61 -5.20 8.26
CA ASN A 241 -11.20 -4.88 6.90
C ASN A 241 -9.74 -4.41 6.84
N TYR A 242 -9.34 -3.51 7.74
CA TYR A 242 -7.94 -3.06 7.83
C TYR A 242 -7.01 -4.16 8.33
N PHE A 243 -7.49 -5.02 9.24
CA PHE A 243 -6.72 -6.19 9.65
C PHE A 243 -6.43 -7.12 8.48
N GLY A 244 -7.44 -7.33 7.61
CA GLY A 244 -7.27 -8.12 6.38
C GLY A 244 -6.24 -7.50 5.43
N GLU A 245 -6.36 -6.20 5.15
CA GLU A 245 -5.45 -5.46 4.28
C GLU A 245 -4.01 -5.46 4.84
N LEU A 246 -3.87 -5.33 6.17
CA LEU A 246 -2.60 -5.46 6.84
C LEU A 246 -1.97 -6.84 6.66
N THR A 247 -2.76 -7.90 6.84
CA THR A 247 -2.33 -9.28 6.66
C THR A 247 -1.91 -9.51 5.20
N GLU A 248 -2.65 -8.98 4.24
CA GLU A 248 -2.35 -9.03 2.82
C GLU A 248 -0.96 -8.44 2.52
N TRP A 249 -0.67 -7.23 3.01
CA TRP A 249 0.62 -6.57 2.81
C TRP A 249 1.78 -7.19 3.58
N ILE A 250 1.52 -7.92 4.66
CA ILE A 250 2.56 -8.75 5.32
C ILE A 250 2.93 -9.94 4.42
N GLY A 251 1.96 -10.47 3.68
CA GLY A 251 2.18 -11.59 2.76
C GLY A 251 2.88 -11.20 1.45
N TYR A 252 2.75 -9.94 1.03
CA TYR A 252 3.40 -9.40 -0.15
C TYR A 252 4.89 -9.19 0.07
#